data_2e1281dd3164475b737e3d57895b4c5b
#
_entry.id   2e1281dd3164475b737e3d57895b4c5b
#
_cell.length_a   1.000
_cell.length_b   1.000
_cell.length_c   1.000
_cell.angle_alpha   90.00
_cell.angle_beta   90.00
_cell.angle_gamma   90.00
#
_symmetry.space_group_name_H-M   'P 1'
#
loop_
_entity.id
_entity.type
_entity.pdbx_description
1 polymer ?
#
loop_
_entity_poly.entity_id
_entity_poly.type
_entity_poly.pdbx_seq_one_letter_code
_entity_poly.pdbx_strand_id
1 'polypeptide(L)'
;MIRKLLLPFCSFLLFVGCSSSTTSGINVYFAQGDDTNVWADMYTGTLTLHSSADVVGGGTGEDVLTESVTVEVTTDGYVHVTVQGATISGIMDNSGAWAVLASIGELSSLISEKNIDRLNDAGCSMSKKVIKIEGSGTPHYLDTISAEVSGQMKCKRALITIVTLSTSGTLLAQVN
;
A
#
# COMPACT_ATOMS: atom_id res chain seq x y z
N MET A 1 -34.73 -32.35 -49.37
CA MET A 1 -33.78 -32.59 -48.25
C MET A 1 -32.96 -31.33 -48.05
N ILE A 2 -33.34 -30.49 -47.12
CA ILE A 2 -32.65 -29.23 -46.82
C ILE A 2 -32.06 -29.37 -45.40
N ARG A 3 -30.75 -29.54 -45.32
CA ARG A 3 -30.01 -29.54 -44.03
C ARG A 3 -29.86 -28.11 -43.54
N LYS A 4 -30.53 -27.78 -42.46
CA LYS A 4 -30.31 -26.54 -41.71
C LYS A 4 -28.98 -26.64 -40.95
N LEU A 5 -28.05 -25.80 -41.33
CA LEU A 5 -26.77 -25.58 -40.61
C LEU A 5 -27.04 -24.60 -39.47
N LEU A 6 -27.06 -25.09 -38.23
CA LEU A 6 -27.06 -24.28 -37.02
C LEU A 6 -25.63 -23.88 -36.70
N LEU A 7 -25.33 -22.58 -36.88
CA LEU A 7 -24.11 -21.97 -36.32
C LEU A 7 -24.30 -21.74 -34.83
N PRO A 8 -23.39 -22.16 -33.97
CA PRO A 8 -23.38 -21.74 -32.59
C PRO A 8 -22.83 -20.31 -32.49
N PHE A 9 -23.67 -19.45 -31.96
CA PHE A 9 -23.32 -18.09 -31.57
C PHE A 9 -22.38 -18.19 -30.38
N CYS A 10 -21.06 -18.04 -30.62
CA CYS A 10 -20.06 -17.88 -29.58
C CYS A 10 -20.25 -16.50 -28.96
N SER A 11 -20.96 -16.43 -27.84
CA SER A 11 -20.98 -15.25 -26.95
C SER A 11 -19.58 -15.05 -26.40
N PHE A 12 -18.88 -14.07 -26.95
CA PHE A 12 -17.63 -13.54 -26.39
C PHE A 12 -17.98 -12.75 -25.13
N LEU A 13 -17.98 -13.42 -23.98
CA LEU A 13 -17.97 -12.77 -22.68
C LEU A 13 -16.60 -12.10 -22.54
N LEU A 14 -16.58 -10.79 -22.77
CA LEU A 14 -15.49 -9.91 -22.34
C LEU A 14 -15.46 -9.96 -20.82
N PHE A 15 -14.61 -10.82 -20.28
CA PHE A 15 -14.16 -10.69 -18.90
C PHE A 15 -13.32 -9.42 -18.84
N VAL A 16 -13.94 -8.32 -18.40
CA VAL A 16 -13.21 -7.18 -17.85
C VAL A 16 -12.49 -7.75 -16.65
N GLY A 17 -11.20 -8.00 -16.80
CA GLY A 17 -10.37 -8.55 -15.75
C GLY A 17 -10.22 -7.52 -14.64
N CYS A 18 -10.94 -7.72 -13.54
CA CYS A 18 -10.48 -7.21 -12.25
C CYS A 18 -9.11 -7.81 -11.99
N SER A 19 -8.05 -7.04 -12.18
CA SER A 19 -6.72 -7.46 -11.76
C SER A 19 -6.66 -7.44 -10.24
N SER A 20 -7.03 -8.55 -9.62
CA SER A 20 -6.76 -8.80 -8.22
C SER A 20 -5.28 -9.13 -8.06
N SER A 21 -4.47 -8.18 -7.65
CA SER A 21 -3.11 -8.47 -7.21
C SER A 21 -3.16 -9.11 -5.83
N THR A 22 -3.18 -10.43 -5.80
CA THR A 22 -3.01 -11.20 -4.56
C THR A 22 -1.56 -11.15 -4.13
N THR A 23 -1.20 -10.21 -3.28
CA THR A 23 0.08 -10.20 -2.59
C THR A 23 -0.18 -10.43 -1.11
N SER A 24 0.13 -11.65 -0.65
CA SER A 24 0.26 -12.04 0.77
C SER A 24 -0.91 -11.65 1.70
N GLY A 25 -2.15 -12.00 1.34
CA GLY A 25 -3.30 -11.93 2.26
C GLY A 25 -3.92 -10.56 2.47
N ILE A 26 -3.50 -9.54 1.73
CA ILE A 26 -4.14 -8.23 1.70
C ILE A 26 -4.88 -8.12 0.37
N ASN A 27 -6.19 -8.25 0.41
CA ASN A 27 -7.04 -8.01 -0.74
C ASN A 27 -7.38 -6.51 -0.77
N VAL A 28 -6.80 -5.77 -1.69
CA VAL A 28 -7.22 -4.40 -1.98
C VAL A 28 -8.29 -4.48 -3.06
N TYR A 29 -9.53 -4.24 -2.68
CA TYR A 29 -10.67 -4.21 -3.60
C TYR A 29 -11.03 -2.76 -3.92
N PHE A 30 -10.14 -2.06 -4.64
CA PHE A 30 -10.45 -0.77 -5.21
C PHE A 30 -10.52 -0.92 -6.73
N ALA A 31 -11.59 -0.39 -7.32
CA ALA A 31 -11.62 -0.14 -8.75
C ALA A 31 -11.01 1.24 -8.97
N GLN A 32 -10.04 1.34 -9.86
CA GLN A 32 -9.49 2.64 -10.25
C GLN A 32 -10.62 3.52 -10.80
N GLY A 33 -10.69 4.76 -10.31
CA GLY A 33 -11.66 5.75 -10.76
C GLY A 33 -11.28 6.30 -12.14
N ASP A 34 -12.28 6.64 -12.91
CA ASP A 34 -12.17 7.31 -14.21
C ASP A 34 -12.52 8.80 -14.13
N ASP A 35 -12.97 9.28 -12.96
CA ASP A 35 -13.28 10.68 -12.66
C ASP A 35 -12.86 11.06 -11.25
N THR A 36 -11.56 11.23 -11.06
CA THR A 36 -10.96 11.67 -9.79
C THR A 36 -10.55 13.14 -9.80
N ASN A 37 -11.08 13.92 -10.78
CA ASN A 37 -10.72 15.32 -11.01
C ASN A 37 -10.85 16.22 -9.77
N VAL A 38 -11.80 15.93 -8.89
CA VAL A 38 -12.04 16.73 -7.68
C VAL A 38 -10.91 16.59 -6.64
N TRP A 39 -10.11 15.52 -6.71
CA TRP A 39 -8.96 15.29 -5.84
C TRP A 39 -7.62 15.37 -6.56
N ALA A 40 -7.65 15.57 -7.90
CA ALA A 40 -6.43 15.60 -8.70
C ALA A 40 -5.61 16.85 -8.37
N ASP A 41 -4.59 16.68 -7.53
CA ASP A 41 -3.68 17.74 -7.10
C ASP A 41 -2.42 17.13 -6.46
N MET A 42 -1.52 18.01 -6.06
CA MET A 42 -0.33 17.67 -5.30
C MET A 42 -0.47 18.13 -3.85
N TYR A 43 -0.47 17.18 -2.94
CA TYR A 43 -0.60 17.39 -1.51
C TYR A 43 0.77 17.23 -0.85
N THR A 44 1.09 18.07 0.09
CA THR A 44 2.29 17.94 0.93
C THR A 44 1.93 17.85 2.39
N GLY A 45 2.68 17.07 3.13
CA GLY A 45 2.35 16.85 4.53
C GLY A 45 3.35 15.97 5.26
N THR A 46 2.82 15.22 6.21
CA THR A 46 3.62 14.43 7.15
C THR A 46 3.11 13.00 7.22
N LEU A 47 4.04 12.07 7.21
CA LEU A 47 3.83 10.66 7.51
C LEU A 47 4.46 10.36 8.88
N THR A 48 3.67 9.89 9.82
CA THR A 48 4.15 9.40 11.12
C THR A 48 4.01 7.89 11.18
N LEU A 49 5.12 7.19 11.41
CA LEU A 49 5.17 5.73 11.47
C LEU A 49 5.67 5.27 12.84
N HIS A 50 4.96 4.31 13.43
CA HIS A 50 5.37 3.55 14.58
C HIS A 50 5.81 2.16 14.11
N SER A 51 7.04 1.78 14.36
CA SER A 51 7.55 0.45 14.04
C SER A 51 7.94 -0.30 15.30
N SER A 52 7.60 -1.58 15.37
CA SER A 52 7.94 -2.47 16.47
C SER A 52 8.50 -3.77 15.92
N ALA A 53 9.73 -4.12 16.35
CA ALA A 53 10.36 -5.38 16.03
C ALA A 53 10.45 -6.25 17.29
N ASP A 54 9.65 -7.31 17.32
CA ASP A 54 9.63 -8.30 18.39
C ASP A 54 10.42 -9.53 17.99
N VAL A 55 11.50 -9.82 18.74
CA VAL A 55 12.40 -10.95 18.52
C VAL A 55 12.19 -11.98 19.65
N VAL A 56 11.84 -13.19 19.30
CA VAL A 56 11.65 -14.29 20.27
C VAL A 56 12.95 -14.51 21.07
N GLY A 57 12.89 -14.24 22.37
CA GLY A 57 14.05 -14.33 23.27
C GLY A 57 14.97 -13.10 23.24
N GLY A 58 14.72 -12.12 22.38
CA GLY A 58 15.55 -10.90 22.23
C GLY A 58 14.87 -9.60 22.65
N GLY A 59 13.58 -9.64 23.01
CA GLY A 59 12.80 -8.48 23.41
C GLY A 59 12.28 -7.66 22.23
N THR A 60 11.51 -6.62 22.56
CA THR A 60 10.85 -5.72 21.61
C THR A 60 11.65 -4.44 21.42
N GLY A 61 11.84 -4.00 20.17
CA GLY A 61 12.35 -2.69 19.81
C GLY A 61 11.24 -1.86 19.21
N GLU A 62 11.00 -0.67 19.76
CA GLU A 62 10.03 0.28 19.25
C GLU A 62 10.74 1.52 18.71
N ASP A 63 10.15 2.13 17.69
CA ASP A 63 10.63 3.36 17.10
C ASP A 63 9.49 4.16 16.47
N VAL A 64 9.64 5.48 16.46
CA VAL A 64 8.72 6.42 15.82
C VAL A 64 9.48 7.28 14.85
N LEU A 65 9.02 7.32 13.62
CA LEU A 65 9.59 8.13 12.56
C LEU A 65 8.53 9.11 12.05
N THR A 66 8.95 10.35 11.81
CA THR A 66 8.10 11.37 11.21
C THR A 66 8.82 11.96 9.99
N GLU A 67 8.23 11.84 8.82
CA GLU A 67 8.83 12.23 7.54
C GLU A 67 7.89 13.12 6.73
N SER A 68 8.50 13.99 5.93
CA SER A 68 7.75 14.75 4.93
C SER A 68 7.29 13.84 3.81
N VAL A 69 6.06 14.03 3.36
CA VAL A 69 5.44 13.25 2.29
C VAL A 69 4.83 14.16 1.24
N THR A 70 4.92 13.74 -0.02
CA THR A 70 4.15 14.30 -1.12
C THR A 70 3.21 13.23 -1.65
N VAL A 71 1.94 13.58 -1.83
CA VAL A 71 0.93 12.72 -2.44
C VAL A 71 0.41 13.41 -3.70
N GLU A 72 0.62 12.81 -4.85
CA GLU A 72 0.05 13.27 -6.12
C GLU A 72 -1.14 12.38 -6.46
N VAL A 73 -2.29 13.00 -6.72
CA VAL A 73 -3.48 12.32 -7.25
C VAL A 73 -3.66 12.79 -8.68
N THR A 74 -3.75 11.85 -9.62
CA THR A 74 -3.95 12.14 -11.04
C THR A 74 -5.44 12.10 -11.41
N THR A 75 -5.80 12.73 -12.51
CA THR A 75 -7.19 12.77 -13.00
C THR A 75 -7.75 11.41 -13.44
N ASP A 76 -6.87 10.45 -13.70
CA ASP A 76 -7.19 9.08 -14.09
C ASP A 76 -7.07 8.07 -12.94
N GLY A 77 -7.06 8.56 -11.70
CA GLY A 77 -7.17 7.76 -10.50
C GLY A 77 -5.88 7.07 -10.04
N TYR A 78 -4.71 7.51 -10.49
CA TYR A 78 -3.48 7.07 -9.84
C TYR A 78 -3.15 7.94 -8.62
N VAL A 79 -2.54 7.31 -7.63
CA VAL A 79 -2.01 7.97 -6.44
C VAL A 79 -0.52 7.62 -6.32
N HIS A 80 0.30 8.65 -6.23
CA HIS A 80 1.74 8.53 -6.07
C HIS A 80 2.15 9.12 -4.73
N VAL A 81 2.65 8.29 -3.82
CA VAL A 81 3.13 8.71 -2.50
C VAL A 81 4.64 8.71 -2.51
N THR A 82 5.25 9.88 -2.32
CA THR A 82 6.71 10.05 -2.29
C THR A 82 7.17 10.38 -0.89
N VAL A 83 8.07 9.57 -0.34
CA VAL A 83 8.68 9.74 0.98
C VAL A 83 10.18 9.47 0.85
N GLN A 84 11.02 10.37 1.34
CA GLN A 84 12.48 10.25 1.29
C GLN A 84 13.03 9.91 -0.13
N GLY A 85 12.38 10.42 -1.17
CA GLY A 85 12.76 10.17 -2.56
C GLY A 85 12.32 8.83 -3.15
N ALA A 86 11.69 7.96 -2.37
CA ALA A 86 11.04 6.75 -2.87
C ALA A 86 9.58 7.05 -3.20
N THR A 87 9.14 6.67 -4.40
CA THR A 87 7.75 6.82 -4.85
C THR A 87 7.08 5.45 -4.94
N ILE A 88 5.95 5.32 -4.26
CA ILE A 88 5.05 4.16 -4.36
C ILE A 88 3.76 4.58 -5.02
N SER A 89 3.19 3.72 -5.85
CA SER A 89 2.00 4.03 -6.62
C SER A 89 0.84 3.15 -6.22
N GLY A 90 -0.34 3.70 -6.29
CA GLY A 90 -1.61 3.02 -6.04
C GLY A 90 -2.73 3.62 -6.85
N ILE A 91 -3.94 3.40 -6.42
CA ILE A 91 -5.15 3.85 -7.09
C ILE A 91 -6.13 4.51 -6.12
N MET A 92 -6.92 5.41 -6.63
CA MET A 92 -8.07 6.05 -6.01
C MET A 92 -9.33 5.67 -6.80
N ASP A 93 -10.43 5.45 -6.13
CA ASP A 93 -11.73 5.27 -6.75
C ASP A 93 -12.51 6.58 -6.89
N ASN A 94 -13.67 6.54 -7.55
CA ASN A 94 -14.52 7.72 -7.75
C ASN A 94 -15.17 8.27 -6.45
N SER A 95 -15.02 7.59 -5.33
CA SER A 95 -15.46 8.07 -4.01
C SER A 95 -14.35 8.82 -3.24
N GLY A 96 -13.11 8.82 -3.78
CA GLY A 96 -11.93 9.37 -3.12
C GLY A 96 -11.26 8.40 -2.15
N ALA A 97 -11.73 7.17 -2.03
CA ALA A 97 -11.02 6.14 -1.30
C ALA A 97 -9.79 5.70 -2.11
N TRP A 98 -8.65 5.54 -1.47
CA TRP A 98 -7.41 5.21 -2.15
C TRP A 98 -6.55 4.23 -1.36
N ALA A 99 -5.70 3.52 -2.06
CA ALA A 99 -4.76 2.60 -1.48
C ALA A 99 -3.47 2.52 -2.28
N VAL A 100 -2.36 2.38 -1.58
CA VAL A 100 -1.06 2.04 -2.14
C VAL A 100 -0.49 0.84 -1.42
N LEU A 101 0.28 0.03 -2.13
CA LEU A 101 0.97 -1.12 -1.58
C LEU A 101 2.46 -0.97 -1.85
N ALA A 102 3.25 -1.02 -0.80
CA ALA A 102 4.70 -0.96 -0.90
C ALA A 102 5.35 -2.19 -0.27
N SER A 103 6.45 -2.63 -0.85
CA SER A 103 7.32 -3.59 -0.19
C SER A 103 8.08 -2.92 0.96
N ILE A 104 8.40 -3.67 2.01
CA ILE A 104 9.27 -3.16 3.09
C ILE A 104 10.64 -2.75 2.55
N GLY A 105 11.13 -3.41 1.49
CA GLY A 105 12.39 -3.03 0.84
C GLY A 105 12.33 -1.63 0.20
N GLU A 106 11.18 -1.22 -0.36
CA GLU A 106 10.98 0.14 -0.90
C GLU A 106 10.88 1.18 0.21
N LEU A 107 10.37 0.78 1.37
CA LEU A 107 10.22 1.65 2.55
C LEU A 107 11.26 1.36 3.63
N SER A 108 12.38 0.70 3.29
CA SER A 108 13.41 0.34 4.28
C SER A 108 14.00 1.56 4.98
N SER A 109 14.07 2.69 4.30
CA SER A 109 14.51 3.97 4.89
C SER A 109 13.56 4.50 5.97
N LEU A 110 12.31 4.03 6.00
CA LEU A 110 11.29 4.39 7.00
C LEU A 110 11.29 3.43 8.22
N ILE A 111 12.20 2.48 8.25
CA ILE A 111 12.40 1.59 9.39
C ILE A 111 13.75 1.95 10.01
N SER A 112 13.78 2.14 11.33
CA SER A 112 15.04 2.50 12.00
C SER A 112 16.14 1.48 11.75
N GLU A 113 17.38 1.93 11.64
CA GLU A 113 18.56 1.06 11.51
C GLU A 113 18.58 -0.02 12.60
N LYS A 114 18.22 0.36 13.82
CA LYS A 114 18.14 -0.56 14.96
C LYS A 114 17.17 -1.72 14.73
N ASN A 115 16.03 -1.47 14.12
CA ASN A 115 15.05 -2.51 13.79
C ASN A 115 15.50 -3.33 12.57
N ILE A 116 16.19 -2.67 11.62
CA ILE A 116 16.84 -3.37 10.49
C ILE A 116 17.92 -4.33 10.99
N ASP A 117 18.78 -3.89 11.89
CA ASP A 117 19.85 -4.72 12.48
C ASP A 117 19.26 -5.93 13.22
N ARG A 118 18.22 -5.73 14.00
CA ARG A 118 17.51 -6.84 14.67
C ARG A 118 16.98 -7.89 13.70
N LEU A 119 16.47 -7.45 12.55
CA LEU A 119 16.01 -8.35 11.49
C LEU A 119 17.17 -9.09 10.85
N ASN A 120 18.27 -8.42 10.57
CA ASN A 120 19.47 -8.99 9.98
C ASN A 120 20.13 -9.99 10.92
N ASP A 121 20.28 -9.65 12.21
CA ASP A 121 20.83 -10.55 13.25
C ASP A 121 20.00 -11.80 13.40
N ALA A 122 18.69 -11.70 13.24
CA ALA A 122 17.80 -12.86 13.21
C ALA A 122 17.85 -13.64 11.89
N GLY A 123 18.65 -13.21 10.90
CA GLY A 123 18.74 -13.83 9.59
C GLY A 123 17.49 -13.62 8.72
N CYS A 124 16.78 -12.51 8.92
CA CYS A 124 15.57 -12.15 8.16
C CYS A 124 15.90 -11.24 6.98
N SER A 125 15.58 -11.70 5.77
CA SER A 125 15.66 -10.84 4.58
C SER A 125 14.42 -9.95 4.47
N MET A 126 14.63 -8.67 4.25
CA MET A 126 13.58 -7.66 4.10
C MET A 126 12.93 -7.63 2.70
N SER A 127 13.54 -8.26 1.72
CA SER A 127 13.02 -8.27 0.34
C SER A 127 11.76 -9.12 0.24
N LYS A 128 10.62 -8.53 -0.09
CA LYS A 128 9.33 -9.16 -0.47
C LYS A 128 8.19 -9.11 0.55
N LYS A 129 8.16 -8.18 1.48
CA LYS A 129 7.01 -7.99 2.37
C LYS A 129 6.28 -6.69 2.02
N VAL A 130 4.98 -6.67 2.21
CA VAL A 130 4.09 -5.58 1.79
C VAL A 130 3.64 -4.79 3.00
N ILE A 131 3.79 -3.47 2.94
CA ILE A 131 3.11 -2.52 3.83
C ILE A 131 1.92 -1.97 3.04
N LYS A 132 0.76 -1.93 3.68
CA LYS A 132 -0.45 -1.37 3.12
C LYS A 132 -0.63 0.06 3.62
N ILE A 133 -0.82 0.99 2.71
CA ILE A 133 -1.27 2.34 2.99
C ILE A 133 -2.66 2.47 2.35
N GLU A 134 -3.67 2.67 3.17
CA GLU A 134 -5.03 2.98 2.74
C GLU A 134 -5.40 4.36 3.20
N GLY A 135 -6.10 5.10 2.39
CA GLY A 135 -6.56 6.43 2.70
C GLY A 135 -7.88 6.76 2.05
N SER A 136 -8.38 7.92 2.39
CA SER A 136 -9.57 8.48 1.75
C SER A 136 -9.42 9.97 1.59
N GLY A 137 -9.70 10.48 0.40
CA GLY A 137 -10.04 11.89 0.20
C GLY A 137 -11.43 12.15 0.77
N THR A 138 -11.61 13.26 1.47
CA THR A 138 -12.93 13.68 1.95
C THR A 138 -13.52 14.72 1.00
N PRO A 139 -14.70 14.47 0.39
CA PRO A 139 -15.31 15.40 -0.56
C PRO A 139 -15.60 16.80 0.02
N HIS A 140 -15.63 16.92 1.35
CA HIS A 140 -15.87 18.20 2.04
C HIS A 140 -14.60 19.01 2.31
N TYR A 141 -13.41 18.40 2.12
CA TYR A 141 -12.11 19.04 2.29
C TYR A 141 -11.24 18.62 1.11
N LEU A 142 -11.46 19.24 -0.03
CA LEU A 142 -10.72 18.97 -1.28
C LEU A 142 -9.23 19.31 -1.16
N ASP A 143 -8.87 20.06 -0.13
CA ASP A 143 -7.52 20.51 0.17
C ASP A 143 -6.72 19.55 1.08
N THR A 144 -7.35 18.47 1.56
CA THR A 144 -6.71 17.57 2.53
C THR A 144 -6.89 16.10 2.16
N ILE A 145 -5.82 15.34 2.20
CA ILE A 145 -5.82 13.91 2.03
C ILE A 145 -5.21 13.22 3.27
N SER A 146 -5.81 12.13 3.70
CA SER A 146 -5.34 11.37 4.86
C SER A 146 -5.27 9.88 4.58
N ALA A 147 -4.44 9.17 5.33
CA ALA A 147 -4.35 7.73 5.26
C ALA A 147 -3.93 7.10 6.58
N GLU A 148 -4.33 5.85 6.76
CA GLU A 148 -3.76 4.97 7.77
C GLU A 148 -2.75 4.02 7.12
N VAL A 149 -1.62 3.84 7.79
CA VAL A 149 -0.57 2.92 7.38
C VAL A 149 -0.62 1.71 8.29
N SER A 150 -0.62 0.53 7.71
CA SER A 150 -0.50 -0.69 8.47
C SER A 150 0.34 -1.73 7.72
N GLY A 151 1.14 -2.47 8.45
CA GLY A 151 1.95 -3.54 7.88
C GLY A 151 2.44 -4.51 8.93
N GLN A 152 2.60 -5.75 8.55
CA GLN A 152 3.20 -6.76 9.40
C GLN A 152 4.07 -7.70 8.59
N MET A 153 5.27 -7.96 9.10
CA MET A 153 6.17 -8.98 8.59
C MET A 153 6.45 -10.02 9.67
N LYS A 154 6.36 -11.28 9.31
CA LYS A 154 6.79 -12.41 10.17
C LYS A 154 7.95 -13.14 9.52
N CYS A 155 9.07 -13.18 10.20
CA CYS A 155 10.20 -13.99 9.80
C CYS A 155 10.13 -15.35 10.52
N LYS A 156 10.22 -16.43 9.75
CA LYS A 156 10.14 -17.79 10.26
C LYS A 156 11.44 -18.55 9.99
N ARG A 157 11.86 -19.35 10.96
CA ARG A 157 12.92 -20.32 10.82
C ARG A 157 12.38 -21.70 11.22
N ALA A 158 12.46 -22.67 10.33
CA ALA A 158 11.92 -24.01 10.54
C ALA A 158 10.47 -24.01 11.08
N LEU A 159 9.58 -23.22 10.46
CA LEU A 159 8.16 -23.03 10.81
C LEU A 159 7.87 -22.22 12.09
N ILE A 160 8.88 -21.86 12.87
CA ILE A 160 8.73 -21.04 14.08
C ILE A 160 8.93 -19.57 13.68
N THR A 161 8.01 -18.69 14.10
CA THR A 161 8.19 -17.25 13.95
C THR A 161 9.27 -16.81 14.92
N ILE A 162 10.33 -16.21 14.42
CA ILE A 162 11.47 -15.72 15.21
C ILE A 162 11.50 -14.20 15.34
N VAL A 163 10.93 -13.49 14.37
CA VAL A 163 10.75 -12.04 14.45
C VAL A 163 9.38 -11.65 13.89
N THR A 164 8.72 -10.73 14.55
CA THR A 164 7.56 -10.01 14.03
C THR A 164 7.90 -8.53 13.96
N LEU A 165 7.89 -7.95 12.77
CA LEU A 165 7.92 -6.51 12.56
C LEU A 165 6.50 -6.05 12.30
N SER A 166 6.01 -5.11 13.09
CA SER A 166 4.73 -4.46 12.91
C SER A 166 4.96 -2.97 12.65
N THR A 167 4.21 -2.41 11.72
CA THR A 167 4.25 -0.99 11.41
C THR A 167 2.83 -0.46 11.38
N SER A 168 2.59 0.66 12.04
CA SER A 168 1.33 1.41 11.98
C SER A 168 1.63 2.89 11.93
N GLY A 169 0.70 3.69 11.41
CA GLY A 169 0.91 5.14 11.35
C GLY A 169 -0.21 5.87 10.64
N THR A 170 0.00 7.17 10.49
CA THR A 170 -0.94 8.08 9.85
C THR A 170 -0.20 8.99 8.86
N LEU A 171 -0.87 9.27 7.74
CA LEU A 171 -0.46 10.25 6.75
C LEU A 171 -1.51 11.36 6.74
N LEU A 172 -1.06 12.61 6.77
CA LEU A 172 -1.90 13.78 6.59
C LEU A 172 -1.17 14.76 5.67
N ALA A 173 -1.80 15.13 4.56
CA ALA A 173 -1.25 16.04 3.59
C ALA A 173 -2.33 17.03 3.10
N GLN A 174 -1.89 18.22 2.69
CA GLN A 174 -2.76 19.32 2.22
C GLN A 174 -2.23 19.83 0.89
N VAL A 175 -3.13 20.37 0.07
CA VAL A 175 -2.78 21.09 -1.14
C VAL A 175 -1.96 22.34 -0.78
N ASN A 176 -0.91 22.60 -1.52
CA ASN A 176 -0.04 23.77 -1.32
C ASN A 176 -0.66 25.07 -1.81
#